data_c620c4f23d49fe99b2c4105f90b1e49d
#
_entry.id   c620c4f23d49fe99b2c4105f90b1e49d
#
_cell.length_a   1.000
_cell.length_b   1.000
_cell.length_c   1.000
_cell.angle_alpha   90.00
_cell.angle_beta   90.00
_cell.angle_gamma   90.00
#
_symmetry.space_group_name_H-M   'P 1'
#
loop_
_entity.id
_entity.type
_entity.pdbx_description
1 polymer ?
#
loop_
_entity_poly.entity_id
_entity_poly.type
_entity_poly.pdbx_seq_one_letter_code
_entity_poly.pdbx_strand_id
1 'polypeptide(L)'
;MNSKTLFYILKRILLALLTVWIVITITFFATRAIPGDPFAREGKALPPKALAAMQEKFGLNKPAGEQYVDYLKDIVTELDFGMSLKKDGRSVMSIITDGMAVSIKLGLVAAAVALVFGVVLGSVAALRRNKILDKVIMVFTTAFVSMPSFIVGTILLLVFSQMLQWFPANGSTWRGMVLPVITLAMYPMAYITRLTRSSMLDVLGQDYIRTARAKGVSAPKVIFGHALKNSLIPVITYLGPMLAYIVTGSLVVEQIFAVPGIGRAFVSSITNRDYPLIMGTTIVLASLIVIMNLISDLLYKAVDPRITLE
;
A
#
# COMPACT_ATOMS: atom_id res chain seq x y z
N MET A 1 11.16 24.95 -16.72
CA MET A 1 10.02 24.60 -15.82
C MET A 1 9.20 25.86 -15.64
N ASN A 2 7.88 25.83 -15.90
CA ASN A 2 7.07 27.04 -15.83
C ASN A 2 6.88 27.45 -14.36
N SER A 3 6.91 28.76 -14.04
CA SER A 3 6.74 29.31 -12.67
C SER A 3 5.53 28.73 -11.94
N LYS A 4 4.42 28.49 -12.63
CA LYS A 4 3.21 27.86 -12.10
C LYS A 4 3.44 26.41 -11.64
N THR A 5 4.24 25.64 -12.38
CA THR A 5 4.57 24.25 -12.02
C THR A 5 5.49 24.20 -10.79
N LEU A 6 6.44 25.11 -10.68
CA LEU A 6 7.31 25.20 -9.51
C LEU A 6 6.51 25.57 -8.26
N PHE A 7 5.61 26.55 -8.36
CA PHE A 7 4.74 26.95 -7.25
C PHE A 7 3.83 25.81 -6.79
N TYR A 8 3.26 25.05 -7.74
CA TYR A 8 2.45 23.87 -7.41
C TYR A 8 3.27 22.81 -6.63
N ILE A 9 4.47 22.48 -7.12
CA ILE A 9 5.33 21.50 -6.44
C ILE A 9 5.69 21.96 -5.02
N LEU A 10 6.07 23.24 -4.85
CA LEU A 10 6.37 23.80 -3.54
C LEU A 10 5.18 23.78 -2.58
N LYS A 11 3.98 24.16 -3.06
CA LYS A 11 2.73 24.08 -2.29
C LYS A 11 2.46 22.63 -1.85
N ARG A 12 2.64 21.65 -2.75
CA ARG A 12 2.44 20.23 -2.44
C ARG A 12 3.44 19.70 -1.42
N ILE A 13 4.71 20.07 -1.54
CA ILE A 13 5.73 19.68 -0.56
C ILE A 13 5.41 20.29 0.81
N LEU A 14 5.03 21.57 0.86
CA LEU A 14 4.65 22.22 2.11
C LEU A 14 3.45 21.55 2.77
N LEU A 15 2.41 21.24 1.99
CA LEU A 15 1.24 20.50 2.49
C LEU A 15 1.60 19.09 2.93
N ALA A 16 2.52 18.42 2.24
CA ALA A 16 3.05 17.11 2.61
C ALA A 16 3.74 17.16 3.99
N LEU A 17 4.65 18.12 4.17
CA LEU A 17 5.35 18.33 5.45
C LEU A 17 4.38 18.67 6.58
N LEU A 18 3.41 19.56 6.31
CA LEU A 18 2.36 19.89 7.27
C LEU A 18 1.54 18.67 7.66
N THR A 19 1.15 17.84 6.70
CA THR A 19 0.40 16.61 6.95
C THR A 19 1.19 15.65 7.84
N VAL A 20 2.46 15.41 7.52
CA VAL A 20 3.32 14.54 8.32
C VAL A 20 3.50 15.12 9.73
N TRP A 21 3.72 16.41 9.86
CA TRP A 21 3.82 17.06 11.17
C TRP A 21 2.53 16.92 12.00
N ILE A 22 1.35 17.11 11.40
CA ILE A 22 0.06 16.91 12.08
C ILE A 22 -0.07 15.44 12.53
N VAL A 23 0.29 14.48 11.67
CA VAL A 23 0.26 13.06 12.02
C VAL A 23 1.18 12.74 13.19
N ILE A 24 2.42 13.28 13.18
CA ILE A 24 3.36 13.13 14.29
C ILE A 24 2.73 13.67 15.59
N THR A 25 2.21 14.88 15.54
CA THR A 25 1.62 15.55 16.70
C THR A 25 0.47 14.77 17.29
N ILE A 26 -0.51 14.40 16.44
CA ILE A 26 -1.70 13.64 16.88
C ILE A 26 -1.27 12.28 17.45
N THR A 27 -0.40 11.54 16.75
CA THR A 27 0.04 10.22 17.19
C THR A 27 0.81 10.31 18.50
N PHE A 28 1.66 11.31 18.67
CA PHE A 28 2.43 11.53 19.89
C PHE A 28 1.52 11.70 21.12
N PHE A 29 0.55 12.58 21.04
CA PHE A 29 -0.37 12.79 22.16
C PHE A 29 -1.37 11.65 22.32
N ALA A 30 -1.83 11.05 21.23
CA ALA A 30 -2.74 9.90 21.28
C ALA A 30 -2.08 8.68 21.97
N THR A 31 -0.82 8.38 21.67
CA THR A 31 -0.12 7.26 22.32
C THR A 31 0.03 7.44 23.83
N ARG A 32 0.18 8.68 24.29
CA ARG A 32 0.26 9.02 25.72
C ARG A 32 -1.08 9.04 26.43
N ALA A 33 -2.17 9.20 25.67
CA ALA A 33 -3.52 9.11 26.21
C ALA A 33 -4.00 7.65 26.40
N ILE A 34 -3.28 6.66 25.84
CA ILE A 34 -3.63 5.25 26.00
C ILE A 34 -3.38 4.83 27.46
N PRO A 35 -4.42 4.38 28.21
CA PRO A 35 -4.26 3.99 29.60
C PRO A 35 -3.43 2.71 29.72
N GLY A 36 -2.56 2.65 30.72
CA GLY A 36 -1.74 1.49 31.08
C GLY A 36 -0.25 1.71 30.99
N ASP A 37 0.52 0.77 31.56
CA ASP A 37 1.98 0.82 31.58
C ASP A 37 2.59 0.22 30.30
N PRO A 38 3.35 0.98 29.52
CA PRO A 38 4.01 0.48 28.32
C PRO A 38 5.07 -0.58 28.62
N PHE A 39 5.60 -0.64 29.85
CA PHE A 39 6.61 -1.60 30.28
C PHE A 39 6.01 -2.88 30.87
N ALA A 40 4.70 -2.95 31.12
CA ALA A 40 4.07 -4.16 31.60
C ALA A 40 4.29 -5.32 30.61
N ARG A 41 4.73 -6.48 31.11
CA ARG A 41 4.89 -7.72 30.34
C ARG A 41 3.85 -8.72 30.84
N GLU A 42 3.08 -9.32 29.92
CA GLU A 42 2.07 -10.34 30.23
C GLU A 42 1.08 -9.91 31.32
N GLY A 43 0.72 -8.62 31.38
CA GLY A 43 -0.19 -8.08 32.39
C GLY A 43 0.40 -7.88 33.78
N LYS A 44 1.70 -8.19 33.98
CA LYS A 44 2.41 -7.94 35.23
C LYS A 44 3.14 -6.60 35.16
N ALA A 45 2.83 -5.72 36.11
CA ALA A 45 3.56 -4.46 36.29
C ALA A 45 5.02 -4.74 36.76
N LEU A 46 5.95 -3.90 36.32
CA LEU A 46 7.31 -3.94 36.83
C LEU A 46 7.35 -3.48 38.30
N PRO A 47 8.34 -3.99 39.11
CA PRO A 47 8.62 -3.42 40.42
C PRO A 47 8.85 -1.89 40.32
N PRO A 48 8.41 -1.09 41.30
CA PRO A 48 8.47 0.37 41.20
C PRO A 48 9.86 0.94 40.90
N LYS A 49 10.91 0.37 41.45
CA LYS A 49 12.30 0.78 41.17
C LYS A 49 12.71 0.50 39.72
N ALA A 50 12.32 -0.65 39.17
CA ALA A 50 12.63 -1.01 37.80
C ALA A 50 11.83 -0.16 36.81
N LEU A 51 10.56 0.15 37.14
CA LEU A 51 9.71 1.04 36.36
C LEU A 51 10.31 2.46 36.29
N ALA A 52 10.72 3.02 37.42
CA ALA A 52 11.36 4.35 37.47
C ALA A 52 12.63 4.42 36.62
N ALA A 53 13.50 3.42 36.71
CA ALA A 53 14.71 3.32 35.90
C ALA A 53 14.42 3.22 34.40
N MET A 54 13.38 2.49 34.02
CA MET A 54 12.94 2.40 32.62
C MET A 54 12.34 3.71 32.12
N GLN A 55 11.50 4.36 32.92
CA GLN A 55 10.94 5.69 32.59
C GLN A 55 12.03 6.75 32.40
N GLU A 56 13.05 6.74 33.26
CA GLU A 56 14.21 7.64 33.13
C GLU A 56 15.01 7.33 31.86
N LYS A 57 15.31 6.06 31.61
CA LYS A 57 16.06 5.59 30.42
C LYS A 57 15.40 6.01 29.11
N PHE A 58 14.07 6.01 29.05
CA PHE A 58 13.30 6.38 27.86
C PHE A 58 12.77 7.83 27.91
N GLY A 59 13.18 8.62 28.89
CA GLY A 59 12.76 10.02 29.02
C GLY A 59 11.28 10.22 29.29
N LEU A 60 10.55 9.18 29.72
CA LEU A 60 9.11 9.26 29.98
C LEU A 60 8.77 9.92 31.33
N ASN A 61 9.76 10.26 32.12
CA ASN A 61 9.65 11.02 33.36
C ASN A 61 9.55 12.55 33.12
N LYS A 62 9.88 13.02 31.89
CA LYS A 62 9.80 14.44 31.53
C LYS A 62 8.33 14.86 31.23
N PRO A 63 8.01 16.18 31.31
CA PRO A 63 6.74 16.70 30.83
C PRO A 63 6.50 16.33 29.35
N ALA A 64 5.26 16.05 28.97
CA ALA A 64 4.92 15.62 27.61
C ALA A 64 5.37 16.61 26.50
N GLY A 65 5.34 17.93 26.80
CA GLY A 65 5.84 18.96 25.88
C GLY A 65 7.34 18.86 25.60
N GLU A 66 8.15 18.62 26.63
CA GLU A 66 9.60 18.44 26.48
C GLU A 66 9.90 17.16 25.70
N GLN A 67 9.22 16.05 26.01
CA GLN A 67 9.36 14.80 25.25
C GLN A 67 9.01 15.01 23.78
N TYR A 68 7.99 15.82 23.46
CA TYR A 68 7.60 16.11 22.08
C TYR A 68 8.67 16.89 21.32
N VAL A 69 9.23 17.91 21.96
CA VAL A 69 10.31 18.73 21.36
C VAL A 69 11.58 17.91 21.16
N ASP A 70 11.99 17.12 22.16
CA ASP A 70 13.14 16.22 22.07
C ASP A 70 12.93 15.23 20.90
N TYR A 71 11.76 14.60 20.82
CA TYR A 71 11.43 13.65 19.76
C TYR A 71 11.46 14.28 18.35
N LEU A 72 10.90 15.49 18.20
CA LEU A 72 10.96 16.19 16.90
C LEU A 72 12.40 16.54 16.52
N LYS A 73 13.23 16.93 17.50
CA LYS A 73 14.64 17.22 17.27
C LYS A 73 15.37 15.97 16.79
N ASP A 74 15.23 14.85 17.48
CA ASP A 74 15.90 13.58 17.14
C ASP A 74 15.52 13.10 15.73
N ILE A 75 14.24 13.21 15.34
CA ILE A 75 13.79 12.89 13.99
C ILE A 75 14.42 13.81 12.95
N VAL A 76 14.44 15.12 13.18
CA VAL A 76 14.89 16.09 12.17
C VAL A 76 16.40 16.10 12.03
N THR A 77 17.14 15.90 13.12
CA THR A 77 18.61 15.98 13.11
C THR A 77 19.29 14.65 12.82
N GLU A 78 18.71 13.54 13.30
CA GLU A 78 19.37 12.22 13.27
C GLU A 78 18.56 11.12 12.60
N LEU A 79 17.31 11.40 12.23
CA LEU A 79 16.34 10.39 11.76
C LEU A 79 16.19 9.23 12.76
N ASP A 80 16.38 9.53 14.06
CA ASP A 80 16.26 8.55 15.12
C ASP A 80 14.82 8.50 15.67
N PHE A 81 14.19 7.33 15.58
CA PHE A 81 12.86 7.04 16.12
C PHE A 81 12.93 6.38 17.51
N GLY A 82 14.15 6.22 18.07
CA GLY A 82 14.39 5.60 19.34
C GLY A 82 14.46 4.06 19.29
N MET A 83 14.44 3.48 20.49
CA MET A 83 14.50 2.03 20.70
C MET A 83 13.10 1.46 20.96
N SER A 84 12.83 0.26 20.47
CA SER A 84 11.60 -0.47 20.79
C SER A 84 11.53 -0.79 22.28
N LEU A 85 10.35 -0.58 22.89
CA LEU A 85 10.11 -0.93 24.31
C LEU A 85 9.88 -2.43 24.50
N LYS A 86 9.56 -3.15 23.43
CA LYS A 86 9.15 -4.57 23.48
C LYS A 86 10.16 -5.51 22.83
N LYS A 87 10.96 -5.00 21.88
CA LYS A 87 12.01 -5.77 21.20
C LYS A 87 13.36 -5.33 21.74
N ASP A 88 13.82 -6.01 22.78
CA ASP A 88 15.06 -5.68 23.49
C ASP A 88 16.24 -5.51 22.53
N GLY A 89 16.95 -4.38 22.64
CA GLY A 89 18.14 -4.06 21.85
C GLY A 89 17.92 -3.74 20.38
N ARG A 90 16.65 -3.60 19.91
CA ARG A 90 16.37 -3.22 18.52
C ARG A 90 15.95 -1.77 18.39
N SER A 91 16.62 -1.02 17.50
CA SER A 91 16.18 0.31 17.12
C SER A 91 14.90 0.22 16.29
N VAL A 92 14.04 1.23 16.42
CA VAL A 92 12.80 1.35 15.62
C VAL A 92 13.14 1.41 14.13
N MET A 93 14.20 2.13 13.75
CA MET A 93 14.64 2.22 12.36
C MET A 93 15.00 0.86 11.78
N SER A 94 15.69 -0.02 12.54
CA SER A 94 16.03 -1.37 12.04
C SER A 94 14.78 -2.23 11.82
N ILE A 95 13.78 -2.12 12.68
CA ILE A 95 12.51 -2.85 12.54
C ILE A 95 11.74 -2.35 11.31
N ILE A 96 11.75 -1.03 11.09
CA ILE A 96 11.10 -0.40 9.95
C ILE A 96 11.78 -0.82 8.65
N THR A 97 13.10 -0.74 8.56
CA THR A 97 13.83 -1.09 7.33
C THR A 97 13.67 -2.56 6.95
N ASP A 98 13.74 -3.46 7.92
CA ASP A 98 13.49 -4.89 7.67
C ASP A 98 12.06 -5.13 7.18
N GLY A 99 11.06 -4.53 7.86
CA GLY A 99 9.65 -4.65 7.49
C GLY A 99 9.34 -4.03 6.13
N MET A 100 9.92 -2.85 5.84
CA MET A 100 9.75 -2.16 4.55
C MET A 100 10.23 -3.01 3.38
N ALA A 101 11.39 -3.65 3.50
CA ALA A 101 11.94 -4.51 2.45
C ALA A 101 10.96 -5.64 2.08
N VAL A 102 10.30 -6.23 3.09
CA VAL A 102 9.28 -7.29 2.88
C VAL A 102 8.01 -6.73 2.25
N SER A 103 7.49 -5.61 2.79
CA SER A 103 6.24 -5.00 2.31
C SER A 103 6.37 -4.47 0.89
N ILE A 104 7.50 -3.84 0.53
CA ILE A 104 7.77 -3.39 -0.84
C ILE A 104 7.81 -4.58 -1.80
N LYS A 105 8.52 -5.65 -1.44
CA LYS A 105 8.58 -6.86 -2.27
C LYS A 105 7.20 -7.48 -2.48
N LEU A 106 6.42 -7.63 -1.41
CA LEU A 106 5.03 -8.11 -1.46
C LEU A 106 4.18 -7.23 -2.39
N GLY A 107 4.24 -5.91 -2.20
CA GLY A 107 3.47 -4.94 -2.96
C GLY A 107 3.82 -4.92 -4.44
N LEU A 108 5.11 -4.92 -4.79
CA LEU A 108 5.56 -4.93 -6.18
C LEU A 108 5.14 -6.21 -6.92
N VAL A 109 5.26 -7.37 -6.28
CA VAL A 109 4.82 -8.63 -6.88
C VAL A 109 3.30 -8.64 -7.05
N ALA A 110 2.54 -8.18 -6.05
CA ALA A 110 1.09 -8.06 -6.15
C ALA A 110 0.65 -7.09 -7.26
N ALA A 111 1.35 -5.95 -7.39
CA ALA A 111 1.11 -4.98 -8.47
C ALA A 111 1.37 -5.58 -9.86
N ALA A 112 2.47 -6.30 -10.02
CA ALA A 112 2.80 -6.97 -11.27
C ALA A 112 1.75 -8.03 -11.64
N VAL A 113 1.32 -8.85 -10.68
CA VAL A 113 0.25 -9.83 -10.87
C VAL A 113 -1.05 -9.14 -11.28
N ALA A 114 -1.45 -8.09 -10.54
CA ALA A 114 -2.66 -7.33 -10.83
C ALA A 114 -2.64 -6.72 -12.24
N LEU A 115 -1.51 -6.13 -12.64
CA LEU A 115 -1.35 -5.52 -13.95
C LEU A 115 -1.43 -6.55 -15.07
N VAL A 116 -0.61 -7.59 -15.00
CA VAL A 116 -0.55 -8.61 -16.05
C VAL A 116 -1.90 -9.31 -16.23
N PHE A 117 -2.44 -9.87 -15.16
CA PHE A 117 -3.71 -10.58 -15.23
C PHE A 117 -4.90 -9.65 -15.50
N GLY A 118 -4.89 -8.43 -14.95
CA GLY A 118 -5.93 -7.45 -15.21
C GLY A 118 -6.01 -7.04 -16.68
N VAL A 119 -4.87 -6.76 -17.31
CA VAL A 119 -4.80 -6.42 -18.74
C VAL A 119 -5.21 -7.61 -19.61
N VAL A 120 -4.74 -8.82 -19.31
CA VAL A 120 -5.08 -10.02 -20.07
C VAL A 120 -6.58 -10.31 -19.98
N LEU A 121 -7.14 -10.36 -18.76
CA LEU A 121 -8.57 -10.65 -18.55
C LEU A 121 -9.46 -9.56 -19.16
N GLY A 122 -9.09 -8.29 -19.04
CA GLY A 122 -9.82 -7.18 -19.66
C GLY A 122 -9.81 -7.21 -21.17
N SER A 123 -8.67 -7.55 -21.76
CA SER A 123 -8.53 -7.72 -23.22
C SER A 123 -9.37 -8.89 -23.73
N VAL A 124 -9.32 -10.04 -23.05
CA VAL A 124 -10.14 -11.22 -23.40
C VAL A 124 -11.62 -10.90 -23.28
N ALA A 125 -12.06 -10.22 -22.20
CA ALA A 125 -13.44 -9.79 -22.01
C ALA A 125 -13.90 -8.86 -23.14
N ALA A 126 -13.08 -7.87 -23.53
CA ALA A 126 -13.39 -6.96 -24.64
C ALA A 126 -13.53 -7.67 -25.99
N LEU A 127 -12.58 -8.58 -26.31
CA LEU A 127 -12.59 -9.34 -27.56
C LEU A 127 -13.73 -10.38 -27.63
N ARG A 128 -14.24 -10.80 -26.48
CA ARG A 128 -15.36 -11.72 -26.33
C ARG A 128 -16.64 -11.03 -25.84
N ARG A 129 -16.78 -9.73 -26.15
CA ARG A 129 -17.92 -8.89 -25.72
C ARG A 129 -19.26 -9.63 -25.86
N ASN A 130 -20.06 -9.56 -24.79
CA ASN A 130 -21.40 -10.18 -24.66
C ASN A 130 -21.45 -11.72 -24.72
N LYS A 131 -20.29 -12.41 -24.85
CA LYS A 131 -20.21 -13.87 -24.75
C LYS A 131 -20.12 -14.34 -23.30
N ILE A 132 -20.29 -15.65 -23.05
CA ILE A 132 -20.25 -16.25 -21.71
C ILE A 132 -18.96 -15.86 -20.96
N LEU A 133 -17.82 -15.94 -21.63
CA LEU A 133 -16.52 -15.63 -21.01
C LEU A 133 -16.44 -14.17 -20.51
N ASP A 134 -16.95 -13.21 -21.28
CA ASP A 134 -17.06 -11.81 -20.86
C ASP A 134 -17.93 -11.70 -19.60
N LYS A 135 -19.11 -12.31 -19.61
CA LYS A 135 -20.02 -12.29 -18.45
C LYS A 135 -19.39 -12.89 -17.19
N VAL A 136 -18.73 -14.04 -17.33
CA VAL A 136 -18.05 -14.73 -16.22
C VAL A 136 -16.94 -13.83 -15.64
N ILE A 137 -16.05 -13.28 -16.49
CA ILE A 137 -14.99 -12.37 -16.05
C ILE A 137 -15.59 -11.15 -15.31
N MET A 138 -16.66 -10.56 -15.85
CA MET A 138 -17.29 -9.38 -15.24
C MET A 138 -17.98 -9.71 -13.91
N VAL A 139 -18.57 -10.87 -13.73
CA VAL A 139 -19.13 -11.33 -12.44
C VAL A 139 -18.03 -11.46 -11.41
N PHE A 140 -16.93 -12.15 -11.74
CA PHE A 140 -15.79 -12.28 -10.82
C PHE A 140 -15.15 -10.93 -10.46
N THR A 141 -14.93 -10.07 -11.45
CA THR A 141 -14.36 -8.75 -11.16
C THR A 141 -15.28 -7.89 -10.30
N THR A 142 -16.60 -7.98 -10.51
CA THR A 142 -17.56 -7.27 -9.66
C THR A 142 -17.53 -7.80 -8.23
N ALA A 143 -17.48 -9.13 -8.05
CA ALA A 143 -17.36 -9.74 -6.72
C ALA A 143 -16.10 -9.25 -5.99
N PHE A 144 -14.93 -9.29 -6.66
CA PHE A 144 -13.66 -8.89 -6.01
C PHE A 144 -13.52 -7.39 -5.76
N VAL A 145 -14.17 -6.53 -6.55
CA VAL A 145 -14.23 -5.09 -6.25
C VAL A 145 -15.13 -4.81 -5.05
N SER A 146 -16.20 -5.59 -4.88
CA SER A 146 -17.17 -5.39 -3.81
C SER A 146 -16.78 -6.03 -2.47
N MET A 147 -15.89 -7.03 -2.50
CA MET A 147 -15.47 -7.75 -1.29
C MET A 147 -14.29 -7.04 -0.62
N PRO A 148 -14.38 -6.75 0.70
CA PRO A 148 -13.21 -6.29 1.46
C PRO A 148 -12.05 -7.29 1.38
N SER A 149 -10.83 -6.78 1.20
CA SER A 149 -9.62 -7.61 1.03
C SER A 149 -9.38 -8.59 2.19
N PHE A 150 -9.75 -8.22 3.41
CA PHE A 150 -9.59 -9.10 4.56
C PHE A 150 -10.50 -10.32 4.50
N ILE A 151 -11.71 -10.22 3.94
CA ILE A 151 -12.60 -11.35 3.75
C ILE A 151 -12.00 -12.31 2.72
N VAL A 152 -11.51 -11.79 1.59
CA VAL A 152 -10.85 -12.58 0.57
C VAL A 152 -9.62 -13.28 1.15
N GLY A 153 -8.77 -12.55 1.88
CA GLY A 153 -7.59 -13.12 2.52
C GLY A 153 -7.91 -14.22 3.51
N THR A 154 -8.92 -14.01 4.35
CA THR A 154 -9.37 -15.01 5.33
C THR A 154 -9.90 -16.28 4.66
N ILE A 155 -10.71 -16.14 3.58
CA ILE A 155 -11.21 -17.28 2.82
C ILE A 155 -10.05 -18.06 2.17
N LEU A 156 -9.10 -17.35 1.54
CA LEU A 156 -7.94 -18.00 0.93
C LEU A 156 -7.07 -18.72 1.97
N LEU A 157 -6.86 -18.12 3.13
CA LEU A 157 -6.12 -18.71 4.24
C LEU A 157 -6.83 -19.99 4.71
N LEU A 158 -8.14 -19.91 4.96
CA LEU A 158 -8.94 -21.03 5.45
C LEU A 158 -8.96 -22.19 4.45
N VAL A 159 -9.25 -21.91 3.18
CA VAL A 159 -9.40 -22.95 2.17
C VAL A 159 -8.04 -23.53 1.78
N PHE A 160 -7.09 -22.70 1.36
CA PHE A 160 -5.84 -23.17 0.75
C PHE A 160 -4.72 -23.48 1.74
N SER A 161 -4.78 -22.92 2.93
CA SER A 161 -3.78 -23.17 3.96
C SER A 161 -4.27 -24.14 5.03
N GLN A 162 -5.49 -23.96 5.56
CA GLN A 162 -5.98 -24.78 6.67
C GLN A 162 -6.65 -26.07 6.17
N MET A 163 -7.54 -26.00 5.16
CA MET A 163 -8.29 -27.17 4.69
C MET A 163 -7.48 -28.02 3.69
N LEU A 164 -6.94 -27.40 2.63
CA LEU A 164 -6.22 -28.08 1.58
C LEU A 164 -4.72 -28.23 1.85
N GLN A 165 -4.16 -27.44 2.76
CA GLN A 165 -2.75 -27.46 3.13
C GLN A 165 -1.76 -27.26 1.95
N TRP A 166 -2.22 -26.58 0.89
CA TRP A 166 -1.39 -26.34 -0.29
C TRP A 166 -0.31 -25.28 -0.05
N PHE A 167 -0.59 -24.30 0.81
CA PHE A 167 0.31 -23.19 1.14
C PHE A 167 0.47 -23.03 2.63
N PRO A 168 1.66 -22.61 3.12
CA PRO A 168 1.86 -22.29 4.52
C PRO A 168 0.94 -21.13 4.98
N ALA A 169 0.50 -21.17 6.24
CA ALA A 169 -0.33 -20.12 6.82
C ALA A 169 0.41 -18.80 7.07
N ASN A 170 1.76 -18.83 7.12
CA ASN A 170 2.57 -17.66 7.36
C ASN A 170 3.36 -17.21 6.12
N GLY A 171 3.49 -15.90 5.95
CA GLY A 171 4.19 -15.26 4.85
C GLY A 171 5.70 -15.16 5.02
N SER A 172 6.34 -15.99 5.86
CA SER A 172 7.79 -15.91 6.08
C SER A 172 8.61 -16.57 4.97
N THR A 173 8.00 -17.43 4.15
CA THR A 173 8.65 -18.14 3.06
C THR A 173 8.08 -17.70 1.70
N TRP A 174 8.79 -18.00 0.59
CA TRP A 174 8.30 -17.69 -0.75
C TRP A 174 6.94 -18.38 -1.07
N ARG A 175 6.74 -19.62 -0.61
CA ARG A 175 5.46 -20.33 -0.75
C ARG A 175 4.36 -19.70 0.10
N GLY A 176 4.71 -19.22 1.30
CA GLY A 176 3.77 -18.52 2.18
C GLY A 176 3.37 -17.14 1.67
N MET A 177 4.17 -16.52 0.77
CA MET A 177 3.85 -15.24 0.15
C MET A 177 2.80 -15.33 -0.98
N VAL A 178 2.49 -16.54 -1.49
CA VAL A 178 1.56 -16.71 -2.62
C VAL A 178 0.15 -16.20 -2.28
N LEU A 179 -0.41 -16.62 -1.16
CA LEU A 179 -1.76 -16.18 -0.75
C LEU A 179 -1.84 -14.69 -0.42
N PRO A 180 -0.89 -14.09 0.31
CA PRO A 180 -0.82 -12.63 0.48
C PRO A 180 -0.77 -11.86 -0.84
N VAL A 181 0.08 -12.29 -1.78
CA VAL A 181 0.18 -11.68 -3.12
C VAL A 181 -1.15 -11.74 -3.87
N ILE A 182 -1.80 -12.90 -3.91
CA ILE A 182 -3.11 -13.06 -4.56
C ILE A 182 -4.14 -12.14 -3.90
N THR A 183 -4.22 -12.16 -2.57
CA THR A 183 -5.17 -11.33 -1.81
C THR A 183 -5.01 -9.84 -2.14
N LEU A 184 -3.76 -9.35 -2.10
CA LEU A 184 -3.46 -7.94 -2.33
C LEU A 184 -3.67 -7.54 -3.80
N ALA A 185 -3.45 -8.46 -4.74
CA ALA A 185 -3.61 -8.24 -6.18
C ALA A 185 -5.08 -8.25 -6.63
N MET A 186 -5.99 -8.94 -5.94
CA MET A 186 -7.35 -9.20 -6.44
C MET A 186 -8.16 -7.95 -6.74
N TYR A 187 -8.21 -6.98 -5.83
CA TYR A 187 -8.93 -5.73 -6.05
C TYR A 187 -8.34 -4.92 -7.23
N PRO A 188 -7.04 -4.59 -7.26
CA PRO A 188 -6.45 -3.87 -8.39
C PRO A 188 -6.58 -4.62 -9.71
N MET A 189 -6.41 -5.94 -9.72
CA MET A 189 -6.59 -6.80 -10.89
C MET A 189 -8.01 -6.68 -11.46
N ALA A 190 -9.02 -6.77 -10.60
CA ALA A 190 -10.41 -6.64 -11.00
C ALA A 190 -10.72 -5.24 -11.56
N TYR A 191 -10.17 -4.20 -10.93
CA TYR A 191 -10.31 -2.81 -11.40
C TYR A 191 -9.64 -2.61 -12.76
N ILE A 192 -8.39 -3.07 -12.94
CA ILE A 192 -7.66 -3.01 -14.21
C ILE A 192 -8.39 -3.80 -15.29
N THR A 193 -8.95 -4.97 -14.97
CA THR A 193 -9.75 -5.76 -15.91
C THR A 193 -10.91 -4.96 -16.48
N ARG A 194 -11.69 -4.30 -15.60
CA ARG A 194 -12.84 -3.48 -16.03
C ARG A 194 -12.40 -2.26 -16.84
N LEU A 195 -11.33 -1.60 -16.41
CA LEU A 195 -10.78 -0.42 -17.08
C LEU A 195 -10.26 -0.77 -18.47
N THR A 196 -9.46 -1.85 -18.58
CA THR A 196 -8.93 -2.35 -19.86
C THR A 196 -10.07 -2.76 -20.80
N ARG A 197 -11.07 -3.50 -20.28
CA ARG A 197 -12.24 -3.90 -21.10
C ARG A 197 -12.97 -2.68 -21.66
N SER A 198 -13.30 -1.71 -20.85
CA SER A 198 -14.02 -0.51 -21.30
C SER A 198 -13.21 0.26 -22.34
N SER A 199 -11.97 0.60 -22.01
CA SER A 199 -11.11 1.37 -22.91
C SER A 199 -10.82 0.63 -24.23
N MET A 200 -10.66 -0.72 -24.17
CA MET A 200 -10.44 -1.50 -25.38
C MET A 200 -11.67 -1.55 -26.29
N LEU A 201 -12.88 -1.61 -25.72
CA LEU A 201 -14.13 -1.53 -26.51
C LEU A 201 -14.27 -0.17 -27.20
N ASP A 202 -13.93 0.92 -26.51
CA ASP A 202 -13.96 2.28 -27.08
C ASP A 202 -12.96 2.42 -28.23
N VAL A 203 -11.74 1.93 -28.02
CA VAL A 203 -10.66 1.95 -29.03
C VAL A 203 -11.00 1.09 -30.25
N LEU A 204 -11.53 -0.11 -30.07
CA LEU A 204 -11.91 -1.01 -31.17
C LEU A 204 -13.00 -0.44 -32.07
N GLY A 205 -13.80 0.52 -31.58
CA GLY A 205 -14.83 1.26 -32.33
C GLY A 205 -14.30 2.42 -33.17
N GLN A 206 -13.05 2.85 -33.02
CA GLN A 206 -12.48 4.04 -33.67
C GLN A 206 -12.19 3.83 -35.14
N ASP A 207 -12.26 4.92 -35.91
CA ASP A 207 -12.10 4.90 -37.38
C ASP A 207 -10.68 4.46 -37.83
N TYR A 208 -9.64 4.78 -37.07
CA TYR A 208 -8.29 4.34 -37.42
C TYR A 208 -8.12 2.81 -37.31
N ILE A 209 -8.87 2.14 -36.44
CA ILE A 209 -8.93 0.69 -36.36
C ILE A 209 -9.64 0.08 -37.59
N ARG A 210 -10.74 0.74 -38.04
CA ARG A 210 -11.44 0.35 -39.28
C ARG A 210 -10.52 0.51 -40.49
N THR A 211 -9.80 1.63 -40.55
CA THR A 211 -8.83 1.92 -41.63
C THR A 211 -7.69 0.90 -41.64
N ALA A 212 -7.15 0.50 -40.48
CA ALA A 212 -6.10 -0.50 -40.37
C ALA A 212 -6.58 -1.87 -40.92
N ARG A 213 -7.82 -2.27 -40.59
CA ARG A 213 -8.43 -3.50 -41.12
C ARG A 213 -8.66 -3.42 -42.62
N ALA A 214 -9.16 -2.29 -43.13
CA ALA A 214 -9.40 -2.10 -44.56
C ALA A 214 -8.09 -2.14 -45.37
N LYS A 215 -6.95 -1.71 -44.79
CA LYS A 215 -5.60 -1.84 -45.38
C LYS A 215 -5.03 -3.26 -45.28
N GLY A 216 -5.77 -4.25 -44.81
CA GLY A 216 -5.32 -5.65 -44.74
C GLY A 216 -4.37 -5.97 -43.59
N VAL A 217 -4.26 -5.10 -42.56
CA VAL A 217 -3.45 -5.40 -41.38
C VAL A 217 -4.03 -6.61 -40.63
N SER A 218 -3.18 -7.59 -40.30
CA SER A 218 -3.61 -8.82 -39.64
C SER A 218 -4.27 -8.54 -38.28
N ALA A 219 -5.27 -9.35 -37.90
CA ALA A 219 -6.02 -9.18 -36.67
C ALA A 219 -5.15 -9.10 -35.40
N PRO A 220 -4.12 -9.94 -35.19
CA PRO A 220 -3.21 -9.81 -34.04
C PRO A 220 -2.49 -8.44 -34.02
N LYS A 221 -2.02 -7.96 -35.16
CA LYS A 221 -1.33 -6.67 -35.25
C LYS A 221 -2.27 -5.49 -34.97
N VAL A 222 -3.53 -5.57 -35.39
CA VAL A 222 -4.56 -4.60 -35.05
C VAL A 222 -4.82 -4.58 -33.53
N ILE A 223 -4.94 -5.77 -32.93
CA ILE A 223 -5.24 -5.91 -31.50
C ILE A 223 -4.06 -5.44 -30.64
N PHE A 224 -2.89 -6.02 -30.81
CA PHE A 224 -1.73 -5.76 -29.94
C PHE A 224 -1.00 -4.46 -30.30
N GLY A 225 -0.87 -4.12 -31.59
CA GLY A 225 -0.12 -2.95 -32.04
C GLY A 225 -0.91 -1.67 -32.02
N HIS A 226 -2.24 -1.71 -32.23
CA HIS A 226 -3.07 -0.52 -32.32
C HIS A 226 -4.09 -0.41 -31.17
N ALA A 227 -4.88 -1.45 -30.92
CA ALA A 227 -5.95 -1.37 -29.94
C ALA A 227 -5.43 -1.39 -28.51
N LEU A 228 -4.63 -2.41 -28.14
CA LEU A 228 -4.14 -2.59 -26.77
C LEU A 228 -3.28 -1.40 -26.32
N LYS A 229 -2.35 -0.95 -27.18
CA LYS A 229 -1.46 0.17 -26.84
C LYS A 229 -2.24 1.42 -26.42
N ASN A 230 -3.28 1.78 -27.15
CA ASN A 230 -4.06 2.96 -26.86
C ASN A 230 -5.05 2.74 -25.69
N SER A 231 -5.54 1.51 -25.51
CA SER A 231 -6.43 1.18 -24.40
C SER A 231 -5.74 1.09 -23.05
N LEU A 232 -4.39 1.01 -23.01
CA LEU A 232 -3.62 1.00 -21.76
C LEU A 232 -3.43 2.39 -21.15
N ILE A 233 -3.73 3.49 -21.85
CA ILE A 233 -3.56 4.85 -21.31
C ILE A 233 -4.25 5.01 -19.94
N PRO A 234 -5.54 4.67 -19.76
CA PRO A 234 -6.20 4.77 -18.46
C PRO A 234 -5.61 3.81 -17.42
N VAL A 235 -5.08 2.66 -17.83
CA VAL A 235 -4.42 1.70 -16.93
C VAL A 235 -3.11 2.29 -16.39
N ILE A 236 -2.29 2.90 -17.27
CA ILE A 236 -1.05 3.58 -16.87
C ILE A 236 -1.37 4.71 -15.88
N THR A 237 -2.42 5.47 -16.13
CA THR A 237 -2.89 6.52 -15.23
C THR A 237 -3.28 5.97 -13.85
N TYR A 238 -3.87 4.77 -13.80
CA TYR A 238 -4.27 4.13 -12.55
C TYR A 238 -3.08 3.55 -11.75
N LEU A 239 -1.88 3.37 -12.33
CA LEU A 239 -0.74 2.77 -11.61
C LEU A 239 -0.37 3.54 -10.34
N GLY A 240 -0.40 4.86 -10.35
CA GLY A 240 -0.11 5.67 -9.16
C GLY A 240 -1.06 5.40 -7.99
N PRO A 241 -2.38 5.59 -8.15
CA PRO A 241 -3.37 5.23 -7.12
C PRO A 241 -3.31 3.76 -6.70
N MET A 242 -3.04 2.85 -7.64
CA MET A 242 -2.89 1.43 -7.34
C MET A 242 -1.72 1.17 -6.38
N LEU A 243 -0.55 1.77 -6.64
CA LEU A 243 0.61 1.61 -5.76
C LEU A 243 0.35 2.19 -4.37
N ALA A 244 -0.30 3.36 -4.28
CA ALA A 244 -0.71 3.93 -3.00
C ALA A 244 -1.66 3.00 -2.22
N TYR A 245 -2.67 2.43 -2.92
CA TYR A 245 -3.60 1.46 -2.34
C TYR A 245 -2.87 0.19 -1.84
N ILE A 246 -1.96 -0.37 -2.64
CA ILE A 246 -1.21 -1.57 -2.28
C ILE A 246 -0.39 -1.35 -1.01
N VAL A 247 0.27 -0.20 -0.90
CA VAL A 247 1.05 0.15 0.29
C VAL A 247 0.17 0.23 1.54
N THR A 248 -1.01 0.85 1.44
CA THR A 248 -1.95 0.97 2.57
C THR A 248 -2.71 -0.32 2.85
N GLY A 249 -3.09 -1.06 1.81
CA GLY A 249 -3.84 -2.31 1.92
C GLY A 249 -3.00 -3.47 2.45
N SER A 250 -1.68 -3.40 2.38
CA SER A 250 -0.79 -4.45 2.87
C SER A 250 -0.87 -4.64 4.39
N LEU A 251 -1.21 -3.61 5.17
CA LEU A 251 -1.34 -3.67 6.64
C LEU A 251 -2.20 -4.85 7.11
N VAL A 252 -3.40 -4.96 6.56
CA VAL A 252 -4.36 -6.00 6.96
C VAL A 252 -3.94 -7.36 6.44
N VAL A 253 -3.46 -7.42 5.20
CA VAL A 253 -3.00 -8.67 4.57
C VAL A 253 -1.77 -9.22 5.30
N GLU A 254 -0.81 -8.36 5.64
CA GLU A 254 0.37 -8.75 6.42
C GLU A 254 0.01 -9.31 7.80
N GLN A 255 -1.01 -8.76 8.43
CA GLN A 255 -1.50 -9.25 9.72
C GLN A 255 -2.17 -10.62 9.60
N ILE A 256 -3.04 -10.82 8.60
CA ILE A 256 -3.77 -12.09 8.38
C ILE A 256 -2.81 -13.23 8.10
N PHE A 257 -1.84 -13.02 7.23
CA PHE A 257 -0.89 -14.04 6.79
C PHE A 257 0.42 -14.04 7.58
N ALA A 258 0.48 -13.32 8.69
CA ALA A 258 1.67 -13.21 9.53
C ALA A 258 2.96 -12.87 8.73
N VAL A 259 2.84 -12.05 7.66
CA VAL A 259 3.97 -11.55 6.89
C VAL A 259 4.80 -10.59 7.76
N PRO A 260 6.14 -10.74 7.86
CA PRO A 260 6.97 -9.89 8.70
C PRO A 260 7.26 -8.53 8.06
N GLY A 261 6.21 -7.83 7.62
CA GLY A 261 6.28 -6.52 6.99
C GLY A 261 6.07 -5.36 7.97
N ILE A 262 6.18 -4.12 7.44
CA ILE A 262 6.00 -2.89 8.23
C ILE A 262 4.55 -2.75 8.75
N GLY A 263 3.58 -3.22 7.98
CA GLY A 263 2.17 -3.18 8.38
C GLY A 263 1.89 -4.04 9.61
N ARG A 264 2.44 -5.24 9.64
CA ARG A 264 2.36 -6.10 10.83
C ARG A 264 3.11 -5.50 12.01
N ALA A 265 4.29 -4.89 11.78
CA ALA A 265 5.03 -4.20 12.83
C ALA A 265 4.20 -3.06 13.43
N PHE A 266 3.53 -2.27 12.60
CA PHE A 266 2.62 -1.19 13.02
C PHE A 266 1.46 -1.73 13.88
N VAL A 267 0.69 -2.71 13.38
CA VAL A 267 -0.46 -3.26 14.12
C VAL A 267 -0.01 -3.89 15.44
N SER A 268 1.08 -4.66 15.44
CA SER A 268 1.60 -5.29 16.65
C SER A 268 2.15 -4.28 17.66
N SER A 269 2.70 -3.15 17.20
CA SER A 269 3.18 -2.10 18.10
C SER A 269 2.04 -1.47 18.91
N ILE A 270 0.87 -1.26 18.30
CA ILE A 270 -0.32 -0.73 18.98
C ILE A 270 -0.80 -1.72 20.05
N THR A 271 -0.95 -3.00 19.68
CA THR A 271 -1.41 -4.05 20.59
C THR A 271 -0.47 -4.22 21.79
N ASN A 272 0.86 -4.09 21.54
CA ASN A 272 1.89 -4.25 22.57
C ASN A 272 2.24 -2.93 23.30
N ARG A 273 1.65 -1.80 22.94
CA ARG A 273 1.94 -0.48 23.50
C ARG A 273 3.43 -0.08 23.37
N ASP A 274 4.02 -0.39 22.22
CA ASP A 274 5.39 -0.01 21.90
C ASP A 274 5.40 1.41 21.31
N TYR A 275 5.38 2.43 22.16
CA TYR A 275 5.18 3.83 21.74
C TYR A 275 6.21 4.30 20.70
N PRO A 276 7.53 4.08 20.85
CA PRO A 276 8.48 4.47 19.82
C PRO A 276 8.21 3.78 18.48
N LEU A 277 7.85 2.49 18.50
CA LEU A 277 7.55 1.73 17.28
C LEU A 277 6.22 2.18 16.65
N ILE A 278 5.19 2.52 17.44
CA ILE A 278 3.94 3.13 16.93
C ILE A 278 4.30 4.43 16.20
N MET A 279 5.04 5.31 16.85
CA MET A 279 5.43 6.60 16.29
C MET A 279 6.21 6.45 14.99
N GLY A 280 7.31 5.69 15.00
CA GLY A 280 8.17 5.50 13.84
C GLY A 280 7.44 4.87 12.66
N THR A 281 6.66 3.81 12.90
CA THR A 281 5.89 3.14 11.83
C THR A 281 4.79 4.04 11.27
N THR A 282 4.09 4.81 12.11
CA THR A 282 3.06 5.78 11.66
C THR A 282 3.66 6.87 10.78
N ILE A 283 4.79 7.45 11.19
CA ILE A 283 5.47 8.51 10.44
C ILE A 283 5.92 8.00 9.07
N VAL A 284 6.56 6.83 9.04
CA VAL A 284 7.05 6.24 7.79
C VAL A 284 5.90 5.88 6.86
N LEU A 285 4.83 5.27 7.37
CA LEU A 285 3.65 4.92 6.56
C LEU A 285 2.94 6.19 6.04
N ALA A 286 2.75 7.21 6.88
CA ALA A 286 2.17 8.49 6.46
C ALA A 286 3.02 9.17 5.39
N SER A 287 4.34 9.22 5.58
CA SER A 287 5.28 9.77 4.61
C SER A 287 5.23 9.02 3.28
N LEU A 288 5.15 7.69 3.34
CA LEU A 288 5.06 6.84 2.16
C LEU A 288 3.77 7.10 1.38
N ILE A 289 2.62 7.22 2.06
CA ILE A 289 1.34 7.56 1.44
C ILE A 289 1.42 8.93 0.74
N VAL A 290 1.97 9.92 1.41
CA VAL A 290 2.12 11.28 0.87
C VAL A 290 3.03 11.28 -0.36
N ILE A 291 4.16 10.57 -0.31
CA ILE A 291 5.09 10.42 -1.43
C ILE A 291 4.41 9.70 -2.60
N MET A 292 3.69 8.61 -2.36
CA MET A 292 2.98 7.86 -3.41
C MET A 292 1.88 8.70 -4.06
N ASN A 293 1.16 9.52 -3.29
CA ASN A 293 0.19 10.46 -3.84
C ASN A 293 0.86 11.52 -4.71
N LEU A 294 2.00 12.08 -4.27
CA LEU A 294 2.76 13.03 -5.07
C LEU A 294 3.27 12.42 -6.38
N ILE A 295 3.81 11.21 -6.32
CA ILE A 295 4.23 10.45 -7.51
C ILE A 295 3.03 10.21 -8.44
N SER A 296 1.88 9.84 -7.90
CA SER A 296 0.63 9.66 -8.66
C SER A 296 0.23 10.94 -9.40
N ASP A 297 0.23 12.09 -8.72
CA ASP A 297 -0.10 13.38 -9.34
C ASP A 297 0.87 13.76 -10.47
N LEU A 298 2.16 13.47 -10.29
CA LEU A 298 3.18 13.71 -11.32
C LEU A 298 3.01 12.77 -12.53
N LEU A 299 2.68 11.50 -12.30
CA LEU A 299 2.38 10.54 -13.35
C LEU A 299 1.13 10.95 -14.14
N TYR A 300 0.07 11.41 -13.46
CA TYR A 300 -1.12 11.94 -14.14
C TYR A 300 -0.77 13.05 -15.12
N LYS A 301 0.05 14.01 -14.69
CA LYS A 301 0.48 15.13 -15.54
C LYS A 301 1.36 14.68 -16.71
N ALA A 302 2.22 13.67 -16.50
CA ALA A 302 3.10 13.15 -17.55
C ALA A 302 2.31 12.40 -18.63
N VAL A 303 1.22 11.72 -18.27
CA VAL A 303 0.37 10.94 -19.19
C VAL A 303 -0.65 11.83 -19.91
N ASP A 304 -1.23 12.80 -19.22
CA ASP A 304 -2.18 13.77 -19.82
C ASP A 304 -1.76 15.22 -19.52
N PRO A 305 -1.03 15.87 -20.46
CA PRO A 305 -0.61 17.26 -20.30
C PRO A 305 -1.76 18.27 -20.20
N ARG A 306 -3.02 17.87 -20.51
CA ARG A 306 -4.20 18.72 -20.45
C ARG A 306 -4.72 18.89 -19.03
N ILE A 307 -4.29 18.04 -18.11
CA ILE A 307 -4.65 18.15 -16.69
C ILE A 307 -3.93 19.37 -16.13
N THR A 308 -4.68 20.40 -15.82
CA THR A 308 -4.21 21.55 -15.03
C THR A 308 -4.13 21.10 -13.58
N LEU A 309 -2.92 21.11 -13.04
CA LEU A 309 -2.71 20.93 -11.60
C LEU A 309 -3.14 22.25 -10.92
N GLU A 310 -4.34 22.29 -10.35
CA GLU A 310 -4.85 23.38 -9.51
C GLU A 310 -4.51 23.18 -8.01
#